data_0f32fa964f302efb8a158f0abda1ad98
#
_entry.id   0f32fa964f302efb8a158f0abda1ad98
#
_cell.length_a   1.000
_cell.length_b   1.000
_cell.length_c   1.000
_cell.angle_alpha   90.00
_cell.angle_beta   90.00
_cell.angle_gamma   90.00
#
_symmetry.space_group_name_H-M   'P 1'
#
loop_
_entity.id
_entity.type
_entity.pdbx_description
1 polymer ?
#
loop_
_entity_poly.entity_id
_entity_poly.type
_entity_poly.pdbx_seq_one_letter_code
_entity_poly.pdbx_strand_id
1 'polypeptide(L)'
;MADKKQQAPDVPVYLFTGFLEAGKTKFIQETLEDNRFHKGERTLLLLCEDGEEVYEPDKFCAGNVYVRNVDEESDLTRDYLLALQDELHPERVLVEYNGMWMLDSLYGSLPENWAVAQEFLFCDATTFVSYNANMRQLTVDKLKSAELVVLNRYNDSMDRMEMHRIIRAISRRCDIAYEYTDGKVVYDDIEDPLPFDVDAPVIEIEDRDFALWYRDMSEEPKKYDGKTIEVKCRCLVRKNVPKGCFIAGRHIMTCCVQDIQFAGVVCVWEHADEIRNDEWAIITARLDYKFHRAYGRKGPVLTVLSVQEVEKPEEPVATFY
;
A
#
# COMPACT_ATOMS: atom_id res chain seq x y z
N MET A 1 -25.69 32.31 12.14
CA MET A 1 -25.97 31.18 11.25
C MET A 1 -24.78 31.07 10.32
N ALA A 2 -23.87 30.14 10.57
CA ALA A 2 -22.71 29.96 9.70
C ALA A 2 -23.16 29.12 8.50
N ASP A 3 -23.01 29.70 7.31
CA ASP A 3 -23.21 29.00 6.06
C ASP A 3 -22.38 27.72 6.05
N LYS A 4 -23.05 26.56 6.09
CA LYS A 4 -22.45 25.31 5.68
C LYS A 4 -22.15 25.47 4.19
N LYS A 5 -20.88 25.77 3.85
CA LYS A 5 -20.40 25.52 2.50
C LYS A 5 -20.73 24.07 2.17
N GLN A 6 -21.63 23.86 1.24
CA GLN A 6 -21.88 22.55 0.65
C GLN A 6 -20.55 22.13 0.04
N GLN A 7 -19.91 21.13 0.64
CA GLN A 7 -18.68 20.56 0.10
C GLN A 7 -19.04 19.98 -1.27
N ALA A 8 -18.28 20.34 -2.30
CA ALA A 8 -18.46 19.74 -3.62
C ALA A 8 -18.35 18.21 -3.49
N PRO A 9 -19.13 17.43 -4.25
CA PRO A 9 -19.00 15.98 -4.22
C PRO A 9 -17.58 15.57 -4.60
N ASP A 10 -17.05 14.56 -3.92
CA ASP A 10 -15.74 14.01 -4.23
C ASP A 10 -15.74 13.45 -5.66
N VAL A 11 -14.73 13.82 -6.45
CA VAL A 11 -14.52 13.28 -7.80
C VAL A 11 -13.71 12.01 -7.69
N PRO A 12 -14.25 10.83 -8.05
CA PRO A 12 -13.53 9.58 -7.97
C PRO A 12 -12.43 9.53 -9.04
N VAL A 13 -11.23 9.14 -8.59
CA VAL A 13 -10.06 8.89 -9.43
C VAL A 13 -9.83 7.40 -9.52
N TYR A 14 -9.78 6.86 -10.72
CA TYR A 14 -9.39 5.49 -11.01
C TYR A 14 -7.96 5.52 -11.57
N LEU A 15 -7.03 4.96 -10.83
CA LEU A 15 -5.61 5.04 -11.10
C LEU A 15 -5.10 3.73 -11.71
N PHE A 16 -4.51 3.81 -12.88
CA PHE A 16 -3.93 2.68 -13.62
C PHE A 16 -2.42 2.87 -13.65
N THR A 17 -1.71 2.06 -12.88
CA THR A 17 -0.25 2.09 -12.72
C THR A 17 0.38 0.87 -13.38
N GLY A 18 1.69 0.90 -13.55
CA GLY A 18 2.48 -0.19 -14.14
C GLY A 18 3.45 0.32 -15.18
N PHE A 19 4.46 -0.48 -15.49
CA PHE A 19 5.46 -0.10 -16.49
C PHE A 19 4.86 -0.02 -17.90
N LEU A 20 5.61 0.61 -18.79
CA LEU A 20 5.23 0.71 -20.20
C LEU A 20 4.89 -0.67 -20.79
N GLU A 21 3.92 -0.72 -21.68
CA GLU A 21 3.44 -1.94 -22.37
C GLU A 21 2.87 -3.04 -21.43
N ALA A 22 2.56 -2.72 -20.17
CA ALA A 22 1.95 -3.69 -19.24
C ALA A 22 0.46 -3.97 -19.52
N GLY A 23 -0.18 -3.26 -20.46
CA GLY A 23 -1.58 -3.47 -20.85
C GLY A 23 -2.57 -2.48 -20.25
N LYS A 24 -2.11 -1.36 -19.67
CA LYS A 24 -2.96 -0.29 -19.11
C LYS A 24 -3.90 0.29 -20.17
N THR A 25 -3.34 0.77 -21.28
CA THR A 25 -4.05 1.42 -22.39
C THR A 25 -5.18 0.55 -22.94
N LYS A 26 -4.89 -0.73 -23.20
CA LYS A 26 -5.88 -1.69 -23.67
C LYS A 26 -7.04 -1.86 -22.68
N PHE A 27 -6.73 -2.04 -21.40
CA PHE A 27 -7.75 -2.20 -20.37
C PHE A 27 -8.65 -0.96 -20.22
N ILE A 28 -8.05 0.24 -20.26
CA ILE A 28 -8.79 1.50 -20.18
C ILE A 28 -9.66 1.68 -21.43
N GLN A 29 -9.13 1.38 -22.62
CA GLN A 29 -9.88 1.43 -23.88
C GLN A 29 -11.10 0.52 -23.82
N GLU A 30 -10.93 -0.75 -23.49
CA GLU A 30 -12.02 -1.72 -23.37
C GLU A 30 -13.06 -1.30 -22.31
N THR A 31 -12.60 -0.68 -21.20
CA THR A 31 -13.49 -0.13 -20.17
C THR A 31 -14.31 1.04 -20.70
N LEU A 32 -13.72 1.93 -21.50
CA LEU A 32 -14.43 3.08 -22.09
C LEU A 32 -15.36 2.68 -23.24
N GLU A 33 -15.13 1.52 -23.87
CA GLU A 33 -16.02 0.91 -24.87
C GLU A 33 -17.21 0.19 -24.22
N ASP A 34 -17.13 -0.18 -22.93
CA ASP A 34 -18.20 -0.92 -22.24
C ASP A 34 -19.32 0.01 -21.76
N ASN A 35 -20.52 -0.18 -22.33
CA ASN A 35 -21.72 0.56 -21.95
C ASN A 35 -22.11 0.40 -20.47
N ARG A 36 -21.64 -0.65 -19.78
CA ARG A 36 -21.91 -0.87 -18.36
C ARG A 36 -21.13 0.09 -17.47
N PHE A 37 -19.95 0.52 -17.92
CA PHE A 37 -19.10 1.44 -17.19
C PHE A 37 -19.61 2.88 -17.26
N HIS A 38 -20.29 3.27 -18.33
CA HIS A 38 -20.70 4.64 -18.59
C HIS A 38 -22.19 4.87 -18.30
N LYS A 39 -22.49 5.81 -17.41
CA LYS A 39 -23.87 6.23 -17.05
C LYS A 39 -24.14 7.70 -17.37
N GLY A 40 -23.35 8.29 -18.26
CA GLY A 40 -23.47 9.71 -18.66
C GLY A 40 -22.51 10.67 -17.97
N GLU A 41 -21.59 10.15 -17.11
CA GLU A 41 -20.63 11.00 -16.40
C GLU A 41 -19.61 11.64 -17.35
N ARG A 42 -19.24 12.92 -17.10
CA ARG A 42 -18.09 13.54 -17.77
C ARG A 42 -16.82 12.92 -17.22
N THR A 43 -16.08 12.25 -18.11
CA THR A 43 -14.87 11.55 -17.76
C THR A 43 -13.66 12.32 -18.27
N LEU A 44 -12.72 12.63 -17.38
CA LEU A 44 -11.38 13.10 -17.74
C LEU A 44 -10.46 11.88 -17.81
N LEU A 45 -9.79 11.67 -18.93
CA LEU A 45 -8.73 10.70 -19.10
C LEU A 45 -7.39 11.43 -19.16
N LEU A 46 -6.57 11.27 -18.12
CA LEU A 46 -5.21 11.80 -18.06
C LEU A 46 -4.23 10.72 -18.54
N LEU A 47 -3.43 11.05 -19.54
CA LEU A 47 -2.39 10.19 -20.10
C LEU A 47 -1.03 10.75 -19.69
N CYS A 48 -0.31 10.01 -18.83
CA CYS A 48 1.02 10.38 -18.36
C CYS A 48 2.13 9.55 -19.03
N GLU A 49 1.80 8.74 -20.02
CA GLU A 49 2.74 7.86 -20.70
C GLU A 49 2.29 7.65 -22.14
N ASP A 50 3.25 7.68 -23.09
CA ASP A 50 3.03 7.36 -24.49
C ASP A 50 3.57 5.96 -24.78
N GLY A 51 2.67 5.03 -25.13
CA GLY A 51 2.99 3.63 -25.52
C GLY A 51 2.79 3.38 -27.00
N GLU A 52 3.02 2.14 -27.43
CA GLU A 52 2.73 1.72 -28.81
C GLU A 52 1.22 1.63 -29.07
N GLU A 53 0.42 1.31 -28.05
CA GLU A 53 -1.03 1.29 -28.13
C GLU A 53 -1.61 2.71 -28.06
N VAL A 54 -2.50 3.05 -28.99
CA VAL A 54 -3.12 4.37 -29.11
C VAL A 54 -4.61 4.25 -28.82
N TYR A 55 -5.13 5.21 -28.04
CA TYR A 55 -6.57 5.30 -27.81
C TYR A 55 -7.34 5.58 -29.11
N GLU A 56 -8.50 4.94 -29.23
CA GLU A 56 -9.45 5.12 -30.34
C GLU A 56 -10.75 5.77 -29.78
N PRO A 57 -10.80 7.12 -29.65
CA PRO A 57 -11.95 7.80 -29.04
C PRO A 57 -13.28 7.58 -29.78
N ASP A 58 -13.22 7.28 -31.07
CA ASP A 58 -14.41 6.99 -31.90
C ASP A 58 -15.10 5.69 -31.48
N LYS A 59 -14.40 4.81 -30.75
CA LYS A 59 -14.96 3.57 -30.20
C LYS A 59 -15.50 3.71 -28.77
N PHE A 60 -15.26 4.82 -28.12
CA PHE A 60 -15.79 5.03 -26.78
C PHE A 60 -17.32 5.02 -26.80
N CYS A 61 -17.93 4.34 -25.83
CA CYS A 61 -19.39 4.24 -25.75
C CYS A 61 -20.09 5.59 -25.48
N ALA A 62 -19.33 6.65 -25.14
CA ALA A 62 -19.85 7.98 -24.89
C ALA A 62 -18.91 9.10 -25.37
N GLY A 63 -19.51 10.17 -25.90
CA GLY A 63 -18.78 11.32 -26.43
C GLY A 63 -18.33 12.36 -25.39
N ASN A 64 -18.49 12.09 -24.09
CA ASN A 64 -18.11 12.99 -22.99
C ASN A 64 -16.86 12.50 -22.21
N VAL A 65 -15.94 11.85 -22.93
CA VAL A 65 -14.60 11.53 -22.47
C VAL A 65 -13.61 12.55 -23.01
N TYR A 66 -12.93 13.24 -22.14
CA TYR A 66 -11.97 14.30 -22.47
C TYR A 66 -10.55 13.79 -22.19
N VAL A 67 -9.76 13.63 -23.23
CA VAL A 67 -8.37 13.17 -23.12
C VAL A 67 -7.43 14.35 -22.95
N ARG A 68 -6.49 14.27 -22.00
CA ARG A 68 -5.42 15.24 -21.78
C ARG A 68 -4.12 14.51 -21.50
N ASN A 69 -3.06 14.95 -22.17
CA ASN A 69 -1.71 14.41 -21.98
C ASN A 69 -0.95 15.23 -20.92
N VAL A 70 -0.10 14.53 -20.18
CA VAL A 70 0.89 15.08 -19.24
C VAL A 70 2.22 14.45 -19.58
N ASP A 71 3.05 15.16 -20.36
CA ASP A 71 4.25 14.57 -20.96
C ASP A 71 5.42 14.51 -19.94
N GLU A 72 5.47 15.45 -19.00
CA GLU A 72 6.52 15.52 -17.99
C GLU A 72 5.93 15.48 -16.57
N GLU A 73 6.62 14.79 -15.65
CA GLU A 73 6.19 14.71 -14.24
C GLU A 73 5.99 16.09 -13.60
N SER A 74 6.85 17.05 -13.99
CA SER A 74 6.80 18.44 -13.50
C SER A 74 5.54 19.20 -13.89
N ASP A 75 4.84 18.77 -14.95
CA ASP A 75 3.62 19.38 -15.44
C ASP A 75 2.38 18.90 -14.68
N LEU A 76 2.48 17.74 -14.01
CA LEU A 76 1.43 17.18 -13.16
C LEU A 76 1.34 17.96 -11.84
N THR A 77 0.82 19.15 -11.89
CA THR A 77 0.69 20.05 -10.75
C THR A 77 -0.75 20.19 -10.29
N ARG A 78 -0.94 20.56 -9.02
CA ARG A 78 -2.28 20.85 -8.48
C ARG A 78 -2.98 21.97 -9.25
N ASP A 79 -2.27 23.01 -9.63
CA ASP A 79 -2.84 24.14 -10.38
C ASP A 79 -3.30 23.69 -11.76
N TYR A 80 -2.57 22.80 -12.43
CA TYR A 80 -2.98 22.22 -13.71
C TYR A 80 -4.26 21.38 -13.55
N LEU A 81 -4.31 20.52 -12.55
CA LEU A 81 -5.50 19.68 -12.29
C LEU A 81 -6.71 20.51 -11.89
N LEU A 82 -6.54 21.58 -11.13
CA LEU A 82 -7.62 22.54 -10.81
C LEU A 82 -8.11 23.28 -12.06
N ALA A 83 -7.21 23.68 -12.97
CA ALA A 83 -7.60 24.30 -14.23
C ALA A 83 -8.43 23.34 -15.10
N LEU A 84 -8.05 22.06 -15.17
CA LEU A 84 -8.85 21.03 -15.85
C LEU A 84 -10.20 20.79 -15.18
N GLN A 85 -10.26 20.82 -13.85
CA GLN A 85 -11.50 20.72 -13.10
C GLN A 85 -12.45 21.89 -13.45
N ASP A 86 -11.92 23.10 -13.51
CA ASP A 86 -12.72 24.29 -13.82
C ASP A 86 -13.16 24.35 -15.30
N GLU A 87 -12.35 23.81 -16.22
CA GLU A 87 -12.67 23.73 -17.65
C GLU A 87 -13.70 22.66 -17.95
N LEU A 88 -13.49 21.45 -17.43
CA LEU A 88 -14.21 20.25 -17.86
C LEU A 88 -15.31 19.82 -16.87
N HIS A 89 -15.24 20.25 -15.63
CA HIS A 89 -16.11 19.80 -14.54
C HIS A 89 -16.27 18.28 -14.51
N PRO A 90 -15.17 17.50 -14.43
CA PRO A 90 -15.23 16.05 -14.51
C PRO A 90 -16.00 15.47 -13.31
N GLU A 91 -16.80 14.44 -13.57
CA GLU A 91 -17.52 13.67 -12.57
C GLU A 91 -16.78 12.39 -12.22
N ARG A 92 -15.74 12.09 -13.02
CA ARG A 92 -14.84 10.94 -12.87
C ARG A 92 -13.53 11.21 -13.57
N VAL A 93 -12.43 10.72 -12.99
CA VAL A 93 -11.10 10.83 -13.60
C VAL A 93 -10.49 9.43 -13.74
N LEU A 94 -9.97 9.13 -14.91
CA LEU A 94 -9.12 7.97 -15.18
C LEU A 94 -7.70 8.49 -15.39
N VAL A 95 -6.72 7.88 -14.73
CA VAL A 95 -5.32 8.28 -14.87
C VAL A 95 -4.52 7.06 -15.34
N GLU A 96 -4.01 7.11 -16.56
CA GLU A 96 -2.96 6.21 -17.02
C GLU A 96 -1.62 6.81 -16.61
N TYR A 97 -1.09 6.30 -15.48
CA TYR A 97 0.07 6.89 -14.85
C TYR A 97 1.38 6.31 -15.38
N ASN A 98 2.38 7.17 -15.52
CA ASN A 98 3.70 6.77 -15.99
C ASN A 98 4.37 5.82 -15.00
N GLY A 99 4.82 4.67 -15.50
CA GLY A 99 5.44 3.62 -14.70
C GLY A 99 6.74 4.03 -14.01
N MET A 100 7.43 5.05 -14.52
CA MET A 100 8.70 5.54 -13.98
C MET A 100 8.55 6.64 -12.94
N TRP A 101 7.36 7.24 -12.78
CA TRP A 101 7.11 8.29 -11.79
C TRP A 101 6.67 7.70 -10.45
N MET A 102 7.06 8.34 -9.34
CA MET A 102 6.62 7.94 -8.01
C MET A 102 5.19 8.39 -7.73
N LEU A 103 4.40 7.59 -7.02
CA LEU A 103 3.00 7.90 -6.71
C LEU A 103 2.82 9.14 -5.83
N ASP A 104 3.80 9.47 -5.01
CA ASP A 104 3.79 10.68 -4.19
C ASP A 104 3.62 11.96 -5.02
N SER A 105 4.15 12.01 -6.26
CA SER A 105 3.98 13.13 -7.18
C SER A 105 2.52 13.32 -7.56
N LEU A 106 1.81 12.25 -7.88
CA LEU A 106 0.37 12.30 -8.18
C LEU A 106 -0.43 12.67 -6.94
N TYR A 107 -0.26 11.95 -5.82
CA TYR A 107 -1.05 12.20 -4.61
C TYR A 107 -0.86 13.62 -4.07
N GLY A 108 0.37 14.16 -4.15
CA GLY A 108 0.66 15.55 -3.78
C GLY A 108 -0.01 16.59 -4.67
N SER A 109 -0.36 16.24 -5.91
CA SER A 109 -0.94 17.12 -6.92
C SER A 109 -2.47 17.06 -6.98
N LEU A 110 -3.11 16.02 -6.41
CA LEU A 110 -4.56 15.90 -6.46
C LEU A 110 -5.27 17.09 -5.78
N PRO A 111 -6.34 17.66 -6.39
CA PRO A 111 -7.26 18.57 -5.73
C PRO A 111 -7.89 17.94 -4.48
N GLU A 112 -8.25 18.77 -3.49
CA GLU A 112 -8.79 18.27 -2.20
C GLU A 112 -10.11 17.49 -2.32
N ASN A 113 -10.87 17.75 -3.37
CA ASN A 113 -12.14 17.07 -3.67
C ASN A 113 -11.99 15.90 -4.66
N TRP A 114 -10.76 15.53 -5.04
CA TRP A 114 -10.50 14.32 -5.82
C TRP A 114 -10.04 13.21 -4.89
N ALA A 115 -10.69 12.05 -4.97
CA ALA A 115 -10.36 10.91 -4.13
C ALA A 115 -10.04 9.69 -4.99
N VAL A 116 -8.89 9.05 -4.74
CA VAL A 116 -8.58 7.76 -5.38
C VAL A 116 -9.60 6.75 -4.89
N ALA A 117 -10.45 6.30 -5.82
CA ALA A 117 -11.52 5.35 -5.58
C ALA A 117 -11.07 3.91 -5.80
N GLN A 118 -10.17 3.70 -6.77
CA GLN A 118 -9.54 2.42 -7.07
C GLN A 118 -8.16 2.62 -7.66
N GLU A 119 -7.24 1.72 -7.32
CA GLU A 119 -5.89 1.68 -7.87
C GLU A 119 -5.56 0.28 -8.41
N PHE A 120 -5.23 0.25 -9.71
CA PHE A 120 -4.87 -0.96 -10.43
C PHE A 120 -3.40 -0.93 -10.79
N LEU A 121 -2.70 -2.03 -10.56
CA LEU A 121 -1.33 -2.22 -11.02
C LEU A 121 -1.30 -3.27 -12.13
N PHE A 122 -0.89 -2.85 -13.32
CA PHE A 122 -0.66 -3.74 -14.45
C PHE A 122 0.81 -4.13 -14.54
N CYS A 123 1.06 -5.41 -14.67
CA CYS A 123 2.39 -5.98 -14.83
C CYS A 123 2.41 -6.97 -15.99
N ASP A 124 3.43 -6.91 -16.82
CA ASP A 124 3.71 -7.98 -17.77
C ASP A 124 4.33 -9.16 -17.00
N ALA A 125 3.64 -10.30 -16.94
CA ALA A 125 4.09 -11.47 -16.21
C ALA A 125 5.45 -11.99 -16.69
N THR A 126 5.80 -11.75 -17.97
CA THR A 126 7.07 -12.18 -18.55
C THR A 126 8.27 -11.41 -18.01
N THR A 127 8.05 -10.17 -17.55
CA THR A 127 9.11 -9.26 -17.06
C THR A 127 9.00 -8.93 -15.58
N PHE A 128 7.89 -9.26 -14.92
CA PHE A 128 7.57 -8.84 -13.56
C PHE A 128 8.67 -9.18 -12.55
N VAL A 129 9.15 -10.42 -12.53
CA VAL A 129 10.21 -10.86 -11.60
C VAL A 129 11.50 -10.08 -11.85
N SER A 130 11.88 -9.91 -13.12
CA SER A 130 13.07 -9.15 -13.51
C SER A 130 12.95 -7.67 -13.15
N TYR A 131 11.79 -7.05 -13.37
CA TYR A 131 11.55 -5.65 -13.03
C TYR A 131 11.53 -5.44 -11.52
N ASN A 132 10.93 -6.34 -10.75
CA ASN A 132 11.01 -6.31 -9.30
C ASN A 132 12.47 -6.39 -8.82
N ALA A 133 13.31 -7.20 -9.41
CA ALA A 133 14.72 -7.32 -9.03
C ALA A 133 15.55 -6.06 -9.37
N ASN A 134 15.30 -5.41 -10.51
CA ASN A 134 16.12 -4.31 -11.02
C ASN A 134 15.56 -2.92 -10.71
N MET A 135 14.22 -2.78 -10.57
CA MET A 135 13.52 -1.52 -10.31
C MET A 135 12.62 -1.63 -9.08
N ARG A 136 13.16 -2.27 -8.03
CA ARG A 136 12.39 -2.63 -6.84
C ARG A 136 11.66 -1.46 -6.20
N GLN A 137 12.29 -0.29 -6.12
CA GLN A 137 11.66 0.89 -5.52
C GLN A 137 10.36 1.28 -6.24
N LEU A 138 10.36 1.31 -7.57
CA LEU A 138 9.18 1.61 -8.38
C LEU A 138 8.11 0.53 -8.28
N THR A 139 8.52 -0.74 -8.24
CA THR A 139 7.59 -1.87 -8.06
C THR A 139 6.92 -1.81 -6.69
N VAL A 140 7.69 -1.58 -5.63
CA VAL A 140 7.17 -1.47 -4.26
C VAL A 140 6.27 -0.25 -4.10
N ASP A 141 6.64 0.89 -4.68
CA ASP A 141 5.85 2.12 -4.65
C ASP A 141 4.40 1.85 -5.13
N LYS A 142 4.26 1.17 -6.26
CA LYS A 142 2.96 0.87 -6.86
C LYS A 142 2.21 -0.29 -6.18
N LEU A 143 2.94 -1.30 -5.70
CA LEU A 143 2.32 -2.43 -5.00
C LEU A 143 1.74 -2.06 -3.63
N LYS A 144 2.28 -1.03 -2.95
CA LYS A 144 1.83 -0.63 -1.61
C LYS A 144 0.38 -0.20 -1.55
N SER A 145 -0.12 0.44 -2.59
CA SER A 145 -1.45 1.04 -2.65
C SER A 145 -2.41 0.32 -3.60
N ALA A 146 -1.90 -0.54 -4.48
CA ALA A 146 -2.72 -1.29 -5.42
C ALA A 146 -3.79 -2.14 -4.71
N GLU A 147 -5.03 -2.02 -5.17
CA GLU A 147 -6.14 -2.87 -4.74
C GLU A 147 -6.23 -4.14 -5.58
N LEU A 148 -5.88 -4.04 -6.87
CA LEU A 148 -5.81 -5.15 -7.80
C LEU A 148 -4.50 -5.10 -8.58
N VAL A 149 -3.78 -6.21 -8.58
CA VAL A 149 -2.60 -6.45 -9.42
C VAL A 149 -2.99 -7.38 -10.55
N VAL A 150 -2.84 -6.93 -11.79
CA VAL A 150 -3.09 -7.71 -12.99
C VAL A 150 -1.76 -8.14 -13.61
N LEU A 151 -1.48 -9.43 -13.58
CA LEU A 151 -0.33 -10.05 -14.24
C LEU A 151 -0.75 -10.48 -15.65
N ASN A 152 -0.56 -9.58 -16.60
CA ASN A 152 -0.93 -9.76 -18.00
C ASN A 152 0.07 -10.68 -18.74
N ARG A 153 -0.35 -11.29 -19.85
CA ARG A 153 0.43 -12.26 -20.64
C ARG A 153 0.95 -13.45 -19.85
N TYR A 154 0.22 -13.80 -18.78
CA TYR A 154 0.55 -14.98 -17.98
C TYR A 154 0.35 -16.28 -18.77
N ASN A 155 1.16 -17.29 -18.44
CA ASN A 155 0.97 -18.67 -18.91
C ASN A 155 1.46 -19.67 -17.86
N ASP A 156 0.99 -20.91 -17.94
CA ASP A 156 1.22 -21.96 -16.93
C ASP A 156 2.70 -22.44 -16.82
N SER A 157 3.58 -21.99 -17.71
CA SER A 157 5.03 -22.29 -17.59
C SER A 157 5.77 -21.32 -16.64
N MET A 158 5.12 -20.26 -16.22
CA MET A 158 5.69 -19.25 -15.30
C MET A 158 5.53 -19.69 -13.85
N ASP A 159 6.46 -19.28 -12.97
CA ASP A 159 6.36 -19.57 -11.55
C ASP A 159 5.36 -18.62 -10.87
N ARG A 160 4.10 -19.09 -10.81
CA ARG A 160 3.01 -18.39 -10.13
C ARG A 160 3.29 -18.13 -8.67
N MET A 161 3.95 -19.09 -7.99
CA MET A 161 4.27 -18.97 -6.57
C MET A 161 5.31 -17.88 -6.30
N GLU A 162 6.30 -17.71 -7.19
CA GLU A 162 7.29 -16.64 -7.07
C GLU A 162 6.62 -15.27 -7.21
N MET A 163 5.76 -15.07 -8.21
CA MET A 163 5.01 -13.83 -8.41
C MET A 163 4.11 -13.51 -7.21
N HIS A 164 3.38 -14.52 -6.73
CA HIS A 164 2.55 -14.42 -5.53
C HIS A 164 3.39 -13.95 -4.32
N ARG A 165 4.53 -14.59 -4.04
CA ARG A 165 5.39 -14.22 -2.91
C ARG A 165 5.90 -12.79 -2.99
N ILE A 166 6.33 -12.34 -4.18
CA ILE A 166 6.78 -10.97 -4.40
C ILE A 166 5.68 -9.98 -4.05
N ILE A 167 4.46 -10.20 -4.52
CA ILE A 167 3.32 -9.32 -4.28
C ILE A 167 2.93 -9.36 -2.80
N ARG A 168 2.78 -10.55 -2.21
CA ARG A 168 2.38 -10.73 -0.81
C ARG A 168 3.40 -10.20 0.19
N ALA A 169 4.68 -10.22 -0.16
CA ALA A 169 5.73 -9.58 0.63
C ALA A 169 5.52 -8.05 0.77
N ILE A 170 4.79 -7.41 -0.15
CA ILE A 170 4.56 -5.96 -0.15
C ILE A 170 3.12 -5.64 0.21
N SER A 171 2.14 -6.30 -0.39
CA SER A 171 0.71 -6.11 -0.16
C SER A 171 0.01 -7.44 0.09
N ARG A 172 -0.55 -7.61 1.30
CA ARG A 172 -1.33 -8.82 1.64
C ARG A 172 -2.81 -8.69 1.28
N ARG A 173 -3.28 -7.48 0.97
CA ARG A 173 -4.70 -7.17 0.78
C ARG A 173 -5.12 -7.05 -0.66
N CYS A 174 -4.19 -6.75 -1.57
CA CYS A 174 -4.54 -6.59 -2.98
C CYS A 174 -5.04 -7.91 -3.55
N ASP A 175 -6.02 -7.81 -4.42
CA ASP A 175 -6.37 -8.95 -5.27
C ASP A 175 -5.28 -9.15 -6.34
N ILE A 176 -5.05 -10.40 -6.72
CA ILE A 176 -4.11 -10.73 -7.79
C ILE A 176 -4.88 -11.47 -8.87
N ALA A 177 -4.77 -11.00 -10.10
CA ALA A 177 -5.36 -11.60 -11.28
C ALA A 177 -4.29 -11.95 -12.30
N TYR A 178 -4.36 -13.16 -12.84
CA TYR A 178 -3.51 -13.65 -13.92
C TYR A 178 -4.32 -13.63 -15.21
N GLU A 179 -3.95 -12.76 -16.15
CA GLU A 179 -4.58 -12.63 -17.44
C GLU A 179 -3.75 -13.39 -18.50
N TYR A 180 -4.36 -14.39 -19.08
CA TYR A 180 -3.76 -15.19 -20.15
C TYR A 180 -3.88 -14.49 -21.50
N THR A 181 -3.03 -14.87 -22.43
CA THR A 181 -3.01 -14.30 -23.79
C THR A 181 -4.28 -14.57 -24.59
N ASP A 182 -5.08 -15.54 -24.20
CA ASP A 182 -6.40 -15.86 -24.78
C ASP A 182 -7.55 -15.04 -24.14
N GLY A 183 -7.26 -14.14 -23.22
CA GLY A 183 -8.23 -13.32 -22.49
C GLY A 183 -8.87 -14.00 -21.29
N LYS A 184 -8.47 -15.23 -20.95
CA LYS A 184 -8.89 -15.87 -19.72
C LYS A 184 -8.26 -15.16 -18.51
N VAL A 185 -9.06 -14.86 -17.49
CA VAL A 185 -8.60 -14.30 -16.23
C VAL A 185 -8.81 -15.29 -15.10
N VAL A 186 -7.78 -15.52 -14.30
CA VAL A 186 -7.84 -16.38 -13.11
C VAL A 186 -7.36 -15.57 -11.91
N TYR A 187 -8.17 -15.50 -10.88
CA TYR A 187 -7.76 -14.87 -9.62
C TYR A 187 -6.85 -15.79 -8.82
N ASP A 188 -5.99 -15.17 -8.03
CA ASP A 188 -5.08 -15.88 -7.13
C ASP A 188 -5.87 -16.57 -6.03
N ASP A 189 -5.60 -17.86 -5.84
CA ASP A 189 -6.23 -18.72 -4.84
C ASP A 189 -5.20 -19.36 -3.90
N ILE A 190 -3.95 -18.85 -3.94
CA ILE A 190 -2.88 -19.33 -3.08
C ILE A 190 -3.13 -18.82 -1.66
N GLU A 191 -3.25 -19.76 -0.72
CA GLU A 191 -3.32 -19.41 0.69
C GLU A 191 -1.94 -18.98 1.20
N ASP A 192 -1.92 -17.91 1.98
CA ASP A 192 -0.71 -17.34 2.57
C ASP A 192 -0.89 -17.19 4.09
N PRO A 193 -0.87 -18.33 4.83
CA PRO A 193 -1.06 -18.31 6.27
C PRO A 193 0.06 -17.52 6.95
N LEU A 194 -0.24 -16.96 8.13
CA LEU A 194 0.77 -16.36 8.97
C LEU A 194 1.72 -17.47 9.49
N PRO A 195 3.03 -17.19 9.61
CA PRO A 195 4.01 -18.18 10.07
C PRO A 195 3.90 -18.47 11.59
N PHE A 196 3.02 -17.79 12.29
CA PHE A 196 2.74 -17.93 13.71
C PHE A 196 1.24 -18.15 13.96
N ASP A 197 0.91 -18.88 15.03
CA ASP A 197 -0.46 -19.15 15.41
C ASP A 197 -1.07 -17.97 16.17
N VAL A 198 -1.99 -17.27 15.52
CA VAL A 198 -2.68 -16.12 16.11
C VAL A 198 -3.63 -16.50 17.25
N ASP A 199 -4.06 -17.76 17.31
CA ASP A 199 -4.99 -18.26 18.35
C ASP A 199 -4.26 -18.95 19.51
N ALA A 200 -2.93 -18.99 19.49
CA ALA A 200 -2.13 -19.46 20.60
C ALA A 200 -2.36 -18.61 21.87
N PRO A 201 -2.26 -19.20 23.07
CA PRO A 201 -2.35 -18.45 24.33
C PRO A 201 -1.33 -17.31 24.44
N VAL A 202 -0.14 -17.50 23.87
CA VAL A 202 0.90 -16.50 23.64
C VAL A 202 1.30 -16.63 22.18
N ILE A 203 1.18 -15.53 21.42
CA ILE A 203 1.60 -15.48 20.04
C ILE A 203 3.10 -15.19 20.03
N GLU A 204 3.91 -16.20 19.73
CA GLU A 204 5.37 -16.07 19.66
C GLU A 204 5.77 -15.55 18.28
N ILE A 205 6.46 -14.41 18.23
CA ILE A 205 6.91 -13.77 17.00
C ILE A 205 8.42 -13.97 16.87
N GLU A 206 8.85 -14.81 15.94
CA GLU A 206 10.26 -15.01 15.63
C GLU A 206 10.89 -13.74 15.03
N ASP A 207 12.23 -13.65 15.10
CA ASP A 207 12.97 -12.48 14.58
C ASP A 207 12.67 -12.18 13.11
N ARG A 208 12.57 -13.23 12.28
CA ARG A 208 12.25 -13.13 10.83
C ARG A 208 10.80 -12.71 10.56
N ASP A 209 9.88 -12.93 11.51
CA ASP A 209 8.45 -12.72 11.32
C ASP A 209 8.01 -11.33 11.82
N PHE A 210 8.90 -10.55 12.43
CA PHE A 210 8.58 -9.25 13.03
C PHE A 210 7.93 -8.29 12.02
N ALA A 211 8.49 -8.15 10.82
CA ALA A 211 7.96 -7.21 9.82
C ALA A 211 6.54 -7.62 9.39
N LEU A 212 6.33 -8.91 9.16
CA LEU A 212 5.04 -9.47 8.78
C LEU A 212 4.01 -9.29 9.89
N TRP A 213 4.36 -9.64 11.15
CA TRP A 213 3.50 -9.43 12.31
C TRP A 213 3.12 -7.95 12.47
N TYR A 214 4.10 -7.04 12.42
CA TYR A 214 3.84 -5.61 12.61
C TYR A 214 2.89 -5.05 11.57
N ARG A 215 3.01 -5.45 10.32
CA ARG A 215 2.11 -5.05 9.23
C ARG A 215 0.72 -5.64 9.43
N ASP A 216 0.61 -6.96 9.62
CA ASP A 216 -0.68 -7.64 9.81
C ASP A 216 -1.44 -7.07 11.03
N MET A 217 -0.75 -6.82 12.14
CA MET A 217 -1.29 -6.16 13.34
C MET A 217 -1.77 -4.73 13.05
N SER A 218 -1.08 -4.00 12.18
CA SER A 218 -1.46 -2.63 11.81
C SER A 218 -2.67 -2.60 10.88
N GLU A 219 -2.77 -3.58 10.00
CA GLU A 219 -3.85 -3.72 9.01
C GLU A 219 -5.10 -4.37 9.60
N GLU A 220 -4.92 -5.38 10.46
CA GLU A 220 -5.98 -6.16 11.10
C GLU A 220 -5.96 -6.06 12.64
N PRO A 221 -6.05 -4.85 13.22
CA PRO A 221 -5.86 -4.66 14.65
C PRO A 221 -6.83 -5.44 15.54
N LYS A 222 -8.03 -5.72 15.04
CA LYS A 222 -9.04 -6.51 15.78
C LYS A 222 -8.61 -7.97 16.00
N LYS A 223 -7.78 -8.49 15.12
CA LYS A 223 -7.26 -9.85 15.16
C LYS A 223 -6.36 -10.09 16.38
N TYR A 224 -5.69 -9.04 16.84
CA TYR A 224 -4.73 -9.06 17.94
C TYR A 224 -5.24 -8.41 19.23
N ASP A 225 -6.39 -7.75 19.19
CA ASP A 225 -6.94 -7.01 20.34
C ASP A 225 -7.24 -7.95 21.52
N GLY A 226 -6.65 -7.69 22.68
CA GLY A 226 -6.75 -8.50 23.89
C GLY A 226 -5.83 -9.73 23.94
N LYS A 227 -5.07 -10.05 22.86
CA LYS A 227 -4.18 -11.20 22.82
C LYS A 227 -2.82 -10.91 23.47
N THR A 228 -2.17 -11.98 23.94
CA THR A 228 -0.82 -11.90 24.50
C THR A 228 0.18 -12.25 23.41
N ILE A 229 1.22 -11.42 23.27
CA ILE A 229 2.30 -11.64 22.31
C ILE A 229 3.63 -11.72 23.02
N GLU A 230 4.56 -12.43 22.44
CA GLU A 230 5.97 -12.42 22.81
C GLU A 230 6.81 -12.06 21.58
N VAL A 231 7.61 -11.02 21.71
CA VAL A 231 8.35 -10.44 20.58
C VAL A 231 9.67 -9.84 21.02
N LYS A 232 10.74 -10.06 20.25
CA LYS A 232 12.03 -9.41 20.45
C LYS A 232 12.06 -8.05 19.81
N CYS A 233 12.31 -7.03 20.62
CA CYS A 233 12.31 -5.62 20.23
C CYS A 233 13.52 -4.86 20.75
N ARG A 234 13.82 -3.76 20.10
CA ARG A 234 14.68 -2.70 20.57
C ARG A 234 13.85 -1.72 21.37
N CYS A 235 14.23 -1.43 22.62
CA CYS A 235 13.51 -0.55 23.54
C CYS A 235 14.03 0.89 23.44
N LEU A 236 13.14 1.84 23.20
CA LEU A 236 13.47 3.27 23.11
C LEU A 236 12.77 4.07 24.21
N VAL A 237 13.56 4.76 25.01
CA VAL A 237 13.07 5.71 26.02
C VAL A 237 13.11 7.12 25.42
N ARG A 238 11.96 7.76 25.25
CA ARG A 238 11.82 9.07 24.61
C ARG A 238 11.23 10.09 25.57
N LYS A 239 11.72 11.34 25.53
CA LYS A 239 11.25 12.44 26.42
C LYS A 239 9.77 12.81 26.22
N ASN A 240 9.23 12.55 25.05
CA ASN A 240 7.82 12.82 24.69
C ASN A 240 6.87 11.65 24.98
N VAL A 241 7.37 10.55 25.53
CA VAL A 241 6.54 9.42 25.95
C VAL A 241 6.13 9.61 27.41
N PRO A 242 4.85 9.34 27.77
CA PRO A 242 4.38 9.47 29.14
C PRO A 242 5.20 8.66 30.15
N LYS A 243 5.25 9.11 31.39
CA LYS A 243 5.88 8.36 32.51
C LYS A 243 5.22 6.98 32.63
N GLY A 244 6.01 5.94 32.87
CA GLY A 244 5.52 4.55 32.90
C GLY A 244 5.36 3.91 31.51
N CYS A 245 5.89 4.56 30.48
CA CYS A 245 5.83 4.05 29.10
C CYS A 245 7.21 4.12 28.43
N PHE A 246 7.42 3.22 27.47
CA PHE A 246 8.53 3.23 26.52
C PHE A 246 8.03 2.79 25.14
N ILE A 247 8.86 2.83 24.14
CA ILE A 247 8.53 2.34 22.79
C ILE A 247 9.36 1.10 22.52
N ALA A 248 8.73 0.02 22.09
CA ALA A 248 9.40 -1.19 21.65
C ALA A 248 9.12 -1.45 20.18
N GLY A 249 10.14 -1.85 19.43
CA GLY A 249 9.99 -2.13 18.01
C GLY A 249 11.32 -2.47 17.34
N ARG A 250 11.28 -2.54 16.01
CA ARG A 250 12.45 -2.77 15.18
C ARG A 250 12.45 -1.83 13.97
N HIS A 251 13.59 -1.67 13.36
CA HIS A 251 13.63 -1.09 12.03
C HIS A 251 13.12 -2.12 11.01
N ILE A 252 12.27 -1.67 10.10
CA ILE A 252 11.76 -2.47 8.98
C ILE A 252 12.25 -1.86 7.69
N MET A 253 12.72 -2.71 6.78
CA MET A 253 13.06 -2.37 5.41
C MET A 253 12.08 -3.05 4.46
N THR A 254 11.44 -2.29 3.57
CA THR A 254 10.51 -2.83 2.57
C THR A 254 11.19 -3.06 1.23
N CYS A 255 11.92 -2.06 0.73
CA CYS A 255 12.54 -2.15 -0.60
C CYS A 255 14.05 -1.92 -0.61
N CYS A 256 14.55 -0.97 0.17
CA CYS A 256 15.96 -0.62 0.17
C CYS A 256 16.37 0.08 1.47
N VAL A 257 17.67 0.34 1.63
CA VAL A 257 18.20 0.97 2.83
C VAL A 257 17.63 2.38 3.10
N GLN A 258 17.15 3.06 2.06
CA GLN A 258 16.58 4.42 2.19
C GLN A 258 15.17 4.43 2.80
N ASP A 259 14.43 3.30 2.73
CA ASP A 259 13.08 3.20 3.29
C ASP A 259 13.04 2.61 4.71
N ILE A 260 14.19 2.43 5.34
CA ILE A 260 14.26 1.89 6.70
C ILE A 260 13.54 2.83 7.67
N GLN A 261 12.47 2.31 8.28
CA GLN A 261 11.67 3.04 9.27
C GLN A 261 11.59 2.26 10.58
N PHE A 262 11.49 2.98 11.70
CA PHE A 262 11.31 2.34 13.00
C PHE A 262 9.83 2.01 13.25
N ALA A 263 9.49 0.75 13.21
CA ALA A 263 8.17 0.20 13.51
C ALA A 263 8.04 -0.02 15.02
N GLY A 264 7.50 0.97 15.72
CA GLY A 264 7.43 0.99 17.17
C GLY A 264 6.00 0.96 17.72
N VAL A 265 5.83 0.26 18.84
CA VAL A 265 4.56 0.18 19.59
C VAL A 265 4.79 0.75 20.99
N VAL A 266 3.81 1.48 21.51
CA VAL A 266 3.85 2.01 22.87
C VAL A 266 3.65 0.87 23.85
N CYS A 267 4.59 0.75 24.80
CA CYS A 267 4.57 -0.17 25.92
C CYS A 267 4.23 0.57 27.20
N VAL A 268 3.32 0.02 27.99
CA VAL A 268 2.97 0.48 29.33
C VAL A 268 3.45 -0.57 30.33
N TRP A 269 4.29 -0.15 31.29
CA TRP A 269 4.88 -1.06 32.27
C TRP A 269 5.17 -0.34 33.57
N GLU A 270 4.91 -0.99 34.70
CA GLU A 270 5.17 -0.40 36.04
C GLU A 270 6.65 -0.16 36.31
N HIS A 271 7.55 -0.97 35.69
CA HIS A 271 9.01 -0.87 35.77
C HIS A 271 9.64 -0.19 34.55
N ALA A 272 8.91 0.67 33.84
CA ALA A 272 9.42 1.31 32.62
C ALA A 272 10.65 2.21 32.84
N ASP A 273 10.92 2.61 34.06
CA ASP A 273 12.11 3.36 34.51
C ASP A 273 13.38 2.49 34.59
N GLU A 274 13.23 1.17 34.63
CA GLU A 274 14.34 0.22 34.60
C GLU A 274 14.84 -0.04 33.17
N ILE A 275 14.03 0.28 32.14
CA ILE A 275 14.38 0.11 30.73
C ILE A 275 15.51 1.06 30.34
N ARG A 276 16.60 0.50 29.80
CA ARG A 276 17.68 1.30 29.23
C ARG A 276 17.34 1.65 27.78
N ASN A 277 17.66 2.87 27.42
CA ASN A 277 17.47 3.30 26.04
C ASN A 277 18.41 2.51 25.11
N ASP A 278 17.84 2.01 24.00
CA ASP A 278 18.58 1.32 22.95
C ASP A 278 18.93 -0.14 23.25
N GLU A 279 18.31 -0.72 24.24
CA GLU A 279 18.48 -2.10 24.69
C GLU A 279 17.57 -3.07 23.91
N TRP A 280 18.03 -4.30 23.72
CA TRP A 280 17.22 -5.35 23.13
C TRP A 280 16.61 -6.24 24.20
N ALA A 281 15.34 -6.51 24.07
CA ALA A 281 14.60 -7.34 24.99
C ALA A 281 13.54 -8.19 24.30
N ILE A 282 13.25 -9.37 24.85
CA ILE A 282 12.04 -10.11 24.59
C ILE A 282 10.97 -9.55 25.50
N ILE A 283 9.86 -9.13 24.93
CA ILE A 283 8.73 -8.52 25.62
C ILE A 283 7.53 -9.43 25.50
N THR A 284 7.03 -9.93 26.63
CA THR A 284 5.72 -10.58 26.68
C THR A 284 4.71 -9.55 27.15
N ALA A 285 3.67 -9.30 26.38
CA ALA A 285 2.70 -8.25 26.66
C ALA A 285 1.32 -8.58 26.10
N ARG A 286 0.26 -8.05 26.77
CA ARG A 286 -1.07 -8.02 26.18
C ARG A 286 -1.20 -6.82 25.24
N LEU A 287 -1.64 -7.07 24.04
CA LEU A 287 -1.89 -6.05 23.04
C LEU A 287 -3.36 -5.61 23.13
N ASP A 288 -3.58 -4.31 23.32
CA ASP A 288 -4.92 -3.70 23.27
C ASP A 288 -4.93 -2.57 22.23
N TYR A 289 -5.97 -2.50 21.40
CA TYR A 289 -6.15 -1.41 20.44
C TYR A 289 -7.00 -0.29 21.06
N LYS A 290 -6.35 0.68 21.67
CA LYS A 290 -7.00 1.75 22.45
C LYS A 290 -6.40 3.13 22.22
N PHE A 291 -7.13 4.17 22.66
CA PHE A 291 -6.58 5.52 22.67
C PHE A 291 -5.35 5.59 23.61
N HIS A 292 -4.25 6.13 23.10
CA HIS A 292 -3.09 6.41 23.91
C HIS A 292 -2.52 7.80 23.63
N ARG A 293 -2.08 8.47 24.69
CA ARG A 293 -1.63 9.85 24.67
C ARG A 293 -0.39 10.07 23.79
N ALA A 294 0.49 9.08 23.73
CA ALA A 294 1.68 9.12 22.87
C ALA A 294 1.35 9.14 21.37
N TYR A 295 0.21 8.57 20.96
CA TYR A 295 -0.25 8.59 19.60
C TYR A 295 -1.19 9.77 19.29
N GLY A 296 -1.87 10.34 20.31
CA GLY A 296 -2.96 11.31 20.13
C GLY A 296 -4.23 10.71 19.46
N ARG A 297 -4.24 9.39 19.27
CA ARG A 297 -5.32 8.63 18.61
C ARG A 297 -5.38 7.21 19.16
N LYS A 298 -6.34 6.39 18.64
CA LYS A 298 -6.33 4.95 18.88
C LYS A 298 -5.16 4.29 18.13
N GLY A 299 -4.54 3.31 18.77
CA GLY A 299 -3.44 2.53 18.22
C GLY A 299 -3.12 1.33 19.10
N PRO A 300 -2.19 0.46 18.67
CA PRO A 300 -1.76 -0.69 19.45
C PRO A 300 -0.99 -0.24 20.69
N VAL A 301 -1.34 -0.79 21.84
CA VAL A 301 -0.67 -0.54 23.12
C VAL A 301 -0.35 -1.88 23.75
N LEU A 302 0.91 -2.08 24.11
CA LEU A 302 1.40 -3.26 24.80
C LEU A 302 1.37 -3.02 26.31
N THR A 303 0.47 -3.69 27.02
CA THR A 303 0.52 -3.79 28.48
C THR A 303 1.50 -4.90 28.84
N VAL A 304 2.70 -4.51 29.26
CA VAL A 304 3.82 -5.44 29.45
C VAL A 304 3.61 -6.31 30.67
N LEU A 305 3.84 -7.60 30.51
CA LEU A 305 3.77 -8.63 31.55
C LEU A 305 5.17 -8.99 32.04
N SER A 306 6.13 -9.12 31.12
CA SER A 306 7.54 -9.39 31.42
C SER A 306 8.46 -8.80 30.37
N VAL A 307 9.67 -8.48 30.77
CA VAL A 307 10.78 -8.05 29.91
C VAL A 307 12.01 -8.89 30.26
N GLN A 308 12.62 -9.47 29.25
CA GLN A 308 13.88 -10.20 29.39
C GLN A 308 14.94 -9.55 28.51
N GLU A 309 15.99 -9.00 29.12
CA GLU A 309 17.15 -8.48 28.38
C GLU A 309 17.80 -9.60 27.54
N VAL A 310 18.08 -9.32 26.27
CA VAL A 310 18.69 -10.26 25.33
C VAL A 310 19.70 -9.55 24.43
N GLU A 311 20.57 -10.33 23.82
CA GLU A 311 21.45 -9.82 22.77
C GLU A 311 20.65 -9.39 21.53
N LYS A 312 21.20 -8.43 20.82
CA LYS A 312 20.68 -7.98 19.54
C LYS A 312 20.64 -9.18 18.56
N PRO A 313 19.54 -9.31 17.74
CA PRO A 313 19.46 -10.37 16.74
C PRO A 313 20.55 -10.22 15.68
N GLU A 314 20.86 -11.33 14.99
CA GLU A 314 21.82 -11.34 13.88
C GLU A 314 21.42 -10.31 12.80
N GLU A 315 20.13 -10.27 12.48
CA GLU A 315 19.53 -9.31 11.57
C GLU A 315 18.67 -8.29 12.33
N PRO A 316 19.24 -7.13 12.72
CA PRO A 316 18.51 -6.14 13.52
C PRO A 316 17.46 -5.33 12.74
N VAL A 317 17.56 -5.30 11.42
CA VAL A 317 16.56 -4.71 10.52
C VAL A 317 15.69 -5.86 10.01
N ALA A 318 14.40 -5.80 10.34
CA ALA A 318 13.45 -6.79 9.88
C ALA A 318 13.07 -6.54 8.39
N THR A 319 12.86 -7.61 7.66
CA THR A 319 12.43 -7.58 6.26
C THR A 319 11.20 -8.45 6.08
N PHE A 320 10.61 -8.43 4.88
CA PHE A 320 9.47 -9.27 4.53
C PHE A 320 9.88 -10.56 3.79
N TYR A 321 11.18 -10.88 3.77
CA TYR A 321 11.75 -12.02 3.04
C TYR A 321 12.48 -12.96 3.98
#